data_3a7001fc575789fd25390a85091755da
#
_entry.id   3a7001fc575789fd25390a85091755da
#
_cell.length_a   1.000
_cell.length_b   1.000
_cell.length_c   1.000
_cell.angle_alpha   90.00
_cell.angle_beta   90.00
_cell.angle_gamma   90.00
#
_symmetry.space_group_name_H-M   'P 1'
#
loop_
_entity.id
_entity.type
_entity.pdbx_description
1 polymer ?
#
loop_
_entity_poly.entity_id
_entity_poly.type
_entity_poly.pdbx_seq_one_letter_code
_entity_poly.pdbx_strand_id
1 'polypeptide(L)'
;YRTASGAPGHAYWQQRADYVIHATLDEARREITAREQITYHNRSPDSLAYLWLQLDQNGLRKDADQRRVLSAPSRQAWLSGDEEQALKFEDLRAIHAGREFDGGFKLGAITLANGQPLAHVVNQTMLRIDLPVALAPGQSITFNIAWSYLINDQKVLVERSGYEYFEDDKNTIFQVAQWFPRMAAYYDAAGWHNKQFLGGGEFTLEFGDYELYLTVPGDHVVAATGELQNPQEEI
;
A
#
# COMPACT_ATOMS: atom_id res chain seq x y z
N TYR A 1 6.76 -1.58 -29.94
CA TYR A 1 5.87 -2.03 -28.87
C TYR A 1 4.45 -1.53 -29.10
N ARG A 2 4.27 -0.26 -29.50
CA ARG A 2 2.97 0.36 -29.73
C ARG A 2 2.80 0.83 -31.15
N THR A 3 1.57 0.83 -31.61
CA THR A 3 1.20 1.43 -32.91
C THR A 3 1.22 2.96 -32.83
N ALA A 4 1.08 3.64 -33.95
CA ALA A 4 1.01 5.11 -34.01
C ALA A 4 -0.18 5.69 -33.23
N SER A 5 -1.25 4.92 -33.03
CA SER A 5 -2.41 5.29 -32.22
C SER A 5 -2.21 5.06 -30.70
N GLY A 6 -1.05 4.50 -30.28
CA GLY A 6 -0.78 4.12 -28.91
C GLY A 6 -1.28 2.73 -28.50
N ALA A 7 -2.00 2.01 -29.35
CA ALA A 7 -2.47 0.68 -29.06
C ALA A 7 -1.32 -0.35 -28.96
N PRO A 8 -1.46 -1.43 -28.18
CA PRO A 8 -0.48 -2.51 -28.11
C PRO A 8 -0.19 -3.10 -29.51
N GLY A 9 1.08 -3.22 -29.86
CA GLY A 9 1.58 -3.87 -31.06
C GLY A 9 2.01 -5.31 -30.80
N HIS A 10 2.53 -5.98 -31.81
CA HIS A 10 2.94 -7.39 -31.72
C HIS A 10 4.12 -7.67 -30.75
N ALA A 11 4.92 -6.66 -30.45
CA ALA A 11 6.03 -6.76 -29.50
C ALA A 11 5.69 -6.13 -28.14
N TYR A 12 4.41 -5.81 -27.87
CA TYR A 12 3.97 -5.28 -26.58
C TYR A 12 4.10 -6.34 -25.48
N TRP A 13 4.57 -5.93 -24.34
CA TRP A 13 4.72 -6.77 -23.16
C TRP A 13 4.12 -6.10 -21.94
N GLN A 14 3.80 -6.88 -20.94
CA GLN A 14 3.29 -6.43 -19.66
C GLN A 14 3.86 -7.33 -18.57
N GLN A 15 4.37 -6.71 -17.52
CA GLN A 15 4.89 -7.42 -16.36
C GLN A 15 3.76 -8.12 -15.58
N ARG A 16 4.14 -8.99 -14.65
CA ARG A 16 3.21 -9.67 -13.76
C ARG A 16 3.83 -9.78 -12.37
N ALA A 17 3.00 -9.60 -11.33
CA ALA A 17 3.39 -9.79 -9.95
C ALA A 17 2.32 -10.60 -9.23
N ASP A 18 2.68 -11.78 -8.71
CA ASP A 18 1.80 -12.64 -7.95
C ASP A 18 2.11 -12.51 -6.46
N TYR A 19 1.07 -12.58 -5.61
CA TYR A 19 1.18 -12.31 -4.18
C TYR A 19 0.55 -13.43 -3.36
N VAL A 20 1.26 -13.86 -2.31
CA VAL A 20 0.69 -14.63 -1.20
C VAL A 20 0.87 -13.80 0.06
N ILE A 21 -0.23 -13.36 0.67
CA ILE A 21 -0.22 -12.42 1.80
C ILE A 21 -0.90 -13.05 3.01
N HIS A 22 -0.20 -13.05 4.15
CA HIS A 22 -0.79 -13.42 5.44
C HIS A 22 -0.80 -12.18 6.33
N ALA A 23 -1.98 -11.70 6.69
CA ALA A 23 -2.16 -10.51 7.51
C ALA A 23 -3.01 -10.81 8.75
N THR A 24 -2.66 -10.17 9.85
CA THR A 24 -3.35 -10.27 11.13
C THR A 24 -3.74 -8.88 11.61
N LEU A 25 -5.00 -8.70 11.99
CA LEU A 25 -5.50 -7.51 12.66
C LEU A 25 -5.42 -7.70 14.18
N ASP A 26 -4.66 -6.84 14.85
CA ASP A 26 -4.74 -6.64 16.29
C ASP A 26 -5.65 -5.45 16.58
N GLU A 27 -6.89 -5.72 16.93
CA GLU A 27 -7.89 -4.69 17.21
C GLU A 27 -7.49 -3.81 18.40
N ALA A 28 -6.97 -4.41 19.47
CA ALA A 28 -6.62 -3.67 20.68
C ALA A 28 -5.48 -2.68 20.44
N ARG A 29 -4.52 -3.04 19.57
CA ARG A 29 -3.39 -2.21 19.20
C ARG A 29 -3.65 -1.32 17.99
N ARG A 30 -4.77 -1.53 17.28
CA ARG A 30 -5.06 -0.87 16.02
C ARG A 30 -3.93 -1.06 15.01
N GLU A 31 -3.42 -2.29 14.92
CA GLU A 31 -2.24 -2.62 14.12
C GLU A 31 -2.53 -3.76 13.15
N ILE A 32 -2.04 -3.63 11.92
CA ILE A 32 -1.92 -4.75 10.99
C ILE A 32 -0.48 -5.22 10.99
N THR A 33 -0.28 -6.52 11.16
CA THR A 33 1.01 -7.19 10.97
C THR A 33 0.88 -8.20 9.86
N ALA A 34 1.82 -8.22 8.94
CA ALA A 34 1.77 -9.14 7.81
C ALA A 34 3.13 -9.60 7.33
N ARG A 35 3.08 -10.67 6.55
CA ARG A 35 4.16 -11.12 5.68
C ARG A 35 3.58 -11.39 4.30
N GLU A 36 4.32 -11.05 3.30
CA GLU A 36 3.97 -11.34 1.91
C GLU A 36 5.12 -12.00 1.17
N GLN A 37 4.77 -12.87 0.26
CA GLN A 37 5.65 -13.40 -0.74
C GLN A 37 5.22 -12.84 -2.09
N ILE A 38 6.16 -12.25 -2.80
CA ILE A 38 5.94 -11.67 -4.12
C ILE A 38 6.73 -12.48 -5.13
N THR A 39 6.08 -12.94 -6.20
CA THR A 39 6.73 -13.52 -7.37
C THR A 39 6.58 -12.55 -8.54
N TYR A 40 7.70 -11.91 -8.90
CA TYR A 40 7.75 -10.96 -10.01
C TYR A 40 8.28 -11.61 -11.28
N HIS A 41 7.54 -11.45 -12.39
CA HIS A 41 7.84 -12.02 -13.68
C HIS A 41 8.31 -10.93 -14.64
N ASN A 42 9.58 -10.96 -15.02
CA ASN A 42 10.11 -10.03 -16.00
C ASN A 42 9.76 -10.47 -17.43
N ARG A 43 8.71 -9.90 -17.97
CA ARG A 43 8.26 -10.12 -19.36
C ARG A 43 8.74 -9.05 -20.33
N SER A 44 9.53 -8.08 -19.84
CA SER A 44 10.15 -7.06 -20.66
C SER A 44 11.38 -7.62 -21.40
N PRO A 45 11.87 -6.93 -22.44
CA PRO A 45 13.14 -7.26 -23.08
C PRO A 45 14.37 -6.84 -22.27
N ASP A 46 14.16 -6.13 -21.15
CA ASP A 46 15.23 -5.53 -20.36
C ASP A 46 15.69 -6.46 -19.23
N SER A 47 16.96 -6.38 -18.87
CA SER A 47 17.51 -7.03 -17.68
C SER A 47 17.39 -6.08 -16.48
N LEU A 48 16.68 -6.49 -15.43
CA LEU A 48 16.37 -5.65 -14.28
C LEU A 48 17.35 -5.90 -13.14
N ALA A 49 18.21 -4.92 -12.84
CA ALA A 49 19.16 -4.99 -11.73
C ALA A 49 18.55 -4.67 -10.37
N TYR A 50 17.38 -4.07 -10.34
CA TYR A 50 16.63 -3.69 -9.15
C TYR A 50 15.14 -3.70 -9.44
N LEU A 51 14.36 -3.79 -8.36
CA LEU A 51 12.90 -3.68 -8.36
C LEU A 51 12.46 -2.46 -7.56
N TRP A 52 11.29 -1.91 -7.92
CA TRP A 52 10.63 -0.86 -7.15
C TRP A 52 9.29 -1.34 -6.63
N LEU A 53 8.99 -0.98 -5.37
CA LEU A 53 7.68 -1.18 -4.75
C LEU A 53 7.13 0.15 -4.25
N GLN A 54 5.83 0.26 -4.27
CA GLN A 54 5.07 1.36 -3.68
C GLN A 54 4.75 1.03 -2.23
N LEU A 55 4.97 2.00 -1.37
CA LEU A 55 4.68 1.98 0.06
C LEU A 55 3.67 3.10 0.37
N ASP A 56 2.45 3.00 -0.19
CA ASP A 56 1.48 4.10 -0.13
C ASP A 56 1.12 4.47 1.32
N GLN A 57 1.06 3.48 2.21
CA GLN A 57 0.83 3.68 3.64
C GLN A 57 1.88 4.61 4.29
N ASN A 58 3.06 4.76 3.70
CA ASN A 58 4.07 5.72 4.17
C ASN A 58 3.64 7.19 3.98
N GLY A 59 2.59 7.48 3.23
CA GLY A 59 1.92 8.78 3.23
C GLY A 59 1.41 9.19 4.62
N LEU A 60 1.16 8.21 5.51
CA LEU A 60 0.73 8.42 6.89
C LEU A 60 1.90 8.47 7.90
N ARG A 61 3.16 8.41 7.46
CA ARG A 61 4.32 8.65 8.33
C ARG A 61 4.29 10.08 8.86
N LYS A 62 4.82 10.26 10.08
CA LYS A 62 4.95 11.57 10.70
C LYS A 62 5.77 12.57 9.85
N ASP A 63 6.78 12.08 9.13
CA ASP A 63 7.69 12.85 8.27
C ASP A 63 7.35 12.77 6.77
N ALA A 64 6.15 12.28 6.40
CA ALA A 64 5.74 12.11 5.01
C ALA A 64 5.73 13.43 4.22
N ASP A 65 6.23 13.38 2.98
CA ASP A 65 6.20 14.55 2.08
C ASP A 65 4.77 15.00 1.75
N GLN A 66 3.80 14.07 1.70
CA GLN A 66 2.38 14.37 1.57
C GLN A 66 1.92 15.43 2.58
N ARG A 67 2.36 15.32 3.85
CA ARG A 67 1.97 16.25 4.93
C ARG A 67 2.57 17.64 4.77
N ARG A 68 3.64 17.79 3.97
CA ARG A 68 4.28 19.07 3.66
C ARG A 68 3.63 19.77 2.47
N VAL A 69 3.04 19.00 1.56
CA VAL A 69 2.40 19.52 0.33
C VAL A 69 0.95 19.92 0.59
N LEU A 70 0.22 19.17 1.43
CA LEU A 70 -1.18 19.46 1.75
C LEU A 70 -1.25 20.48 2.90
N SER A 71 -1.75 21.69 2.60
CA SER A 71 -2.05 22.68 3.63
C SER A 71 -3.35 22.32 4.37
N ALA A 72 -3.34 22.38 5.71
CA ALA A 72 -4.47 22.03 6.55
C ALA A 72 -5.82 22.74 6.23
N PRO A 73 -5.85 24.07 5.91
CA PRO A 73 -7.10 24.76 5.63
C PRO A 73 -7.82 24.30 4.36
N SER A 74 -7.08 23.98 3.30
CA SER A 74 -7.68 23.60 2.02
C SER A 74 -8.34 22.20 2.07
N ARG A 75 -7.88 21.33 2.95
CA ARG A 75 -8.46 20.00 3.12
C ARG A 75 -9.79 20.05 3.88
N GLN A 76 -9.86 20.87 4.94
CA GLN A 76 -11.07 21.06 5.71
C GLN A 76 -12.19 21.66 4.86
N ALA A 77 -11.90 22.69 4.09
CA ALA A 77 -12.83 23.33 3.16
C ALA A 77 -13.34 22.36 2.08
N TRP A 78 -12.48 21.50 1.58
CA TRP A 78 -12.85 20.49 0.57
C TRP A 78 -13.79 19.41 1.14
N LEU A 79 -13.57 18.98 2.39
CA LEU A 79 -14.37 17.95 3.05
C LEU A 79 -15.72 18.48 3.54
N SER A 80 -15.79 19.72 3.99
CA SER A 80 -17.03 20.33 4.52
C SER A 80 -17.94 20.93 3.43
N GLY A 81 -17.40 21.22 2.24
CA GLY A 81 -18.13 21.95 1.19
C GLY A 81 -18.53 23.37 1.57
N ASP A 82 -18.02 23.89 2.67
CA ASP A 82 -18.39 25.17 3.25
C ASP A 82 -17.14 26.07 3.40
N GLU A 83 -16.98 27.02 2.48
CA GLU A 83 -15.82 27.89 2.44
C GLU A 83 -15.73 28.90 3.61
N GLU A 84 -16.82 29.09 4.36
CA GLU A 84 -16.90 30.08 5.45
C GLU A 84 -16.69 29.51 6.86
N GLN A 85 -16.38 28.22 7.02
CA GLN A 85 -16.20 27.65 8.36
C GLN A 85 -14.88 28.11 9.00
N ALA A 86 -15.00 28.99 10.00
CA ALA A 86 -13.86 29.36 10.85
C ALA A 86 -13.27 28.14 11.57
N LEU A 87 -11.95 27.96 11.51
CA LEU A 87 -11.24 26.92 12.24
C LEU A 87 -11.53 27.01 13.73
N LYS A 88 -12.07 25.93 14.31
CA LYS A 88 -12.32 25.81 15.74
C LYS A 88 -11.08 25.23 16.45
N PHE A 89 -10.99 25.42 17.75
CA PHE A 89 -9.92 24.79 18.55
C PHE A 89 -9.91 23.26 18.47
N GLU A 90 -11.04 22.64 18.28
CA GLU A 90 -11.21 21.19 18.06
C GLU A 90 -10.51 20.75 16.77
N ASP A 91 -10.71 21.51 15.68
CA ASP A 91 -10.08 21.25 14.39
C ASP A 91 -8.55 21.35 14.47
N LEU A 92 -8.05 22.37 15.20
CA LEU A 92 -6.62 22.52 15.42
C LEU A 92 -6.04 21.36 16.25
N ARG A 93 -6.77 20.84 17.24
CA ARG A 93 -6.35 19.67 18.01
C ARG A 93 -6.32 18.41 17.14
N ALA A 94 -7.36 18.19 16.32
CA ALA A 94 -7.42 17.06 15.40
C ALA A 94 -6.27 17.12 14.37
N ILE A 95 -6.02 18.30 13.79
CA ILE A 95 -4.89 18.51 12.88
C ILE A 95 -3.55 18.20 13.58
N HIS A 96 -3.40 18.65 14.83
CA HIS A 96 -2.16 18.39 15.59
C HIS A 96 -2.02 16.89 15.89
N ALA A 97 -3.08 16.23 16.37
CA ALA A 97 -3.06 14.80 16.65
C ALA A 97 -2.79 13.97 15.38
N GLY A 98 -3.40 14.35 14.24
CA GLY A 98 -3.11 13.73 12.94
C GLY A 98 -1.63 13.89 12.52
N ARG A 99 -0.99 15.02 12.84
CA ARG A 99 0.44 15.24 12.55
C ARG A 99 1.37 14.40 13.43
N GLU A 100 0.96 14.08 14.65
CA GLU A 100 1.74 13.24 15.57
C GLU A 100 1.59 11.74 15.27
N PHE A 101 0.55 11.35 14.54
CA PHE A 101 0.31 9.96 14.17
C PHE A 101 1.39 9.48 13.19
N ASP A 102 1.95 8.29 13.44
CA ASP A 102 2.95 7.64 12.58
C ASP A 102 2.42 6.27 12.11
N GLY A 103 1.67 6.30 11.02
CA GLY A 103 1.00 5.14 10.44
C GLY A 103 1.74 4.51 9.25
N GLY A 104 2.99 4.87 9.01
CA GLY A 104 3.78 4.29 7.92
C GLY A 104 4.19 2.85 8.18
N PHE A 105 4.58 2.14 7.11
CA PHE A 105 5.11 0.78 7.22
C PHE A 105 6.36 0.72 8.11
N LYS A 106 6.34 -0.22 9.03
CA LYS A 106 7.51 -0.73 9.74
C LYS A 106 7.95 -2.00 9.02
N LEU A 107 8.92 -1.86 8.13
CA LEU A 107 9.44 -2.99 7.36
C LEU A 107 10.33 -3.85 8.24
N GLY A 108 10.10 -5.15 8.20
CA GLY A 108 10.97 -6.16 8.76
C GLY A 108 11.97 -6.69 7.72
N ALA A 109 12.24 -7.99 7.78
CA ALA A 109 13.17 -8.61 6.84
C ALA A 109 12.62 -8.62 5.41
N ILE A 110 13.49 -8.28 4.46
CA ILE A 110 13.27 -8.47 3.02
C ILE A 110 14.27 -9.51 2.55
N THR A 111 13.80 -10.66 2.07
CA THR A 111 14.65 -11.80 1.76
C THR A 111 14.23 -12.50 0.48
N LEU A 112 15.17 -13.12 -0.22
CA LEU A 112 14.85 -14.12 -1.23
C LEU A 112 14.10 -15.31 -0.60
N ALA A 113 13.47 -16.14 -1.42
CA ALA A 113 12.77 -17.35 -0.99
C ALA A 113 13.66 -18.32 -0.18
N ASN A 114 14.97 -18.31 -0.42
CA ASN A 114 15.95 -19.10 0.33
C ASN A 114 16.39 -18.46 1.67
N GLY A 115 15.82 -17.31 2.05
CA GLY A 115 16.15 -16.59 3.27
C GLY A 115 17.33 -15.62 3.17
N GLN A 116 18.00 -15.51 2.01
CA GLN A 116 19.09 -14.55 1.82
C GLN A 116 18.56 -13.13 1.87
N PRO A 117 19.13 -12.23 2.71
CA PRO A 117 18.73 -10.83 2.76
C PRO A 117 18.93 -10.10 1.44
N LEU A 118 18.01 -9.23 1.08
CA LEU A 118 18.09 -8.34 -0.07
C LEU A 118 18.48 -6.93 0.37
N ALA A 119 19.47 -6.36 -0.30
CA ALA A 119 19.83 -4.95 -0.12
C ALA A 119 18.68 -4.07 -0.61
N HIS A 120 18.29 -3.08 0.20
CA HIS A 120 17.18 -2.22 -0.14
C HIS A 120 17.32 -0.82 0.46
N VAL A 121 16.59 0.13 -0.12
CA VAL A 121 16.50 1.51 0.35
C VAL A 121 15.05 1.96 0.30
N VAL A 122 14.57 2.53 1.41
CA VAL A 122 13.28 3.20 1.50
C VAL A 122 13.48 4.69 1.26
N ASN A 123 12.76 5.24 0.28
CA ASN A 123 12.68 6.66 0.03
C ASN A 123 11.22 7.09 0.08
N GLN A 124 10.76 7.58 1.23
CA GLN A 124 9.38 7.98 1.49
C GLN A 124 8.39 6.86 1.12
N THR A 125 7.57 7.04 0.08
CA THR A 125 6.56 6.08 -0.37
C THR A 125 7.09 5.07 -1.39
N MET A 126 8.41 5.00 -1.59
CA MET A 126 9.03 4.06 -2.53
C MET A 126 10.08 3.20 -1.83
N LEU A 127 10.08 1.91 -2.16
CA LEU A 127 11.08 0.94 -1.76
C LEU A 127 11.81 0.43 -3.00
N ARG A 128 13.13 0.58 -3.02
CA ARG A 128 14.00 -0.05 -4.01
C ARG A 128 14.67 -1.27 -3.41
N ILE A 129 14.63 -2.38 -4.14
CA ILE A 129 15.33 -3.62 -3.81
C ILE A 129 16.40 -3.86 -4.88
N ASP A 130 17.66 -3.94 -4.48
CA ASP A 130 18.77 -4.27 -5.38
C ASP A 130 18.90 -5.80 -5.49
N LEU A 131 18.93 -6.31 -6.70
CA LEU A 131 19.00 -7.74 -6.95
C LEU A 131 20.48 -8.21 -6.97
N PRO A 132 20.81 -9.32 -6.31
CA PRO A 132 22.17 -9.84 -6.32
C PRO A 132 22.64 -10.30 -7.73
N VAL A 133 21.67 -10.67 -8.56
CA VAL A 133 21.85 -10.98 -9.98
C VAL A 133 20.71 -10.32 -10.73
N ALA A 134 21.01 -9.63 -11.83
CA ALA A 134 19.98 -8.97 -12.62
C ALA A 134 18.99 -10.00 -13.19
N LEU A 135 17.69 -9.67 -13.08
CA LEU A 135 16.60 -10.51 -13.56
C LEU A 135 16.47 -10.38 -15.08
N ALA A 136 16.90 -11.41 -15.78
CA ALA A 136 16.88 -11.42 -17.25
C ALA A 136 15.46 -11.49 -17.83
N PRO A 137 15.27 -11.11 -19.09
CA PRO A 137 14.00 -11.30 -19.80
C PRO A 137 13.47 -12.73 -19.69
N GLY A 138 12.17 -12.86 -19.40
CA GLY A 138 11.51 -14.17 -19.26
C GLY A 138 11.78 -14.89 -17.93
N GLN A 139 12.59 -14.34 -17.05
CA GLN A 139 12.86 -14.90 -15.73
C GLN A 139 11.91 -14.35 -14.66
N SER A 140 11.81 -15.08 -13.55
CA SER A 140 11.02 -14.68 -12.37
C SER A 140 11.89 -14.72 -11.13
N ILE A 141 11.52 -13.90 -10.15
CA ILE A 141 12.14 -13.86 -8.82
C ILE A 141 11.06 -13.90 -7.76
N THR A 142 11.29 -14.69 -6.71
CA THR A 142 10.40 -14.75 -5.54
C THR A 142 11.14 -14.22 -4.31
N PHE A 143 10.52 -13.31 -3.59
CA PHE A 143 11.05 -12.70 -2.38
C PHE A 143 9.95 -12.47 -1.35
N ASN A 144 10.35 -12.27 -0.09
CA ASN A 144 9.45 -12.09 1.03
C ASN A 144 9.68 -10.73 1.69
N ILE A 145 8.60 -10.13 2.17
CA ILE A 145 8.61 -8.91 2.97
C ILE A 145 7.76 -9.14 4.22
N ALA A 146 8.30 -8.81 5.40
CA ALA A 146 7.51 -8.69 6.61
C ALA A 146 7.27 -7.21 6.91
N TRP A 147 6.06 -6.87 7.37
CA TRP A 147 5.72 -5.48 7.67
C TRP A 147 4.59 -5.36 8.69
N SER A 148 4.50 -4.19 9.34
CA SER A 148 3.34 -3.79 10.13
C SER A 148 3.11 -2.28 10.00
N TYR A 149 1.93 -1.82 10.39
CA TYR A 149 1.62 -0.41 10.57
C TYR A 149 0.41 -0.20 11.50
N LEU A 150 0.31 1.01 12.08
CA LEU A 150 -0.83 1.41 12.88
C LEU A 150 -1.95 1.98 11.99
N ILE A 151 -3.19 1.56 12.27
CA ILE A 151 -4.38 2.04 11.58
C ILE A 151 -4.80 3.38 12.19
N ASN A 152 -5.04 4.39 11.36
CA ASN A 152 -5.47 5.72 11.80
C ASN A 152 -6.92 5.75 12.29
N ASP A 153 -7.20 6.64 13.23
CA ASP A 153 -8.56 7.00 13.62
C ASP A 153 -9.16 7.95 12.59
N GLN A 154 -10.29 7.57 11.97
CA GLN A 154 -10.98 8.38 10.97
C GLN A 154 -11.51 9.71 11.52
N LYS A 155 -11.78 9.80 12.82
CA LYS A 155 -12.21 11.05 13.48
C LYS A 155 -11.04 12.04 13.61
N VAL A 156 -9.80 11.55 13.59
CA VAL A 156 -8.60 12.37 13.77
C VAL A 156 -7.90 12.64 12.44
N LEU A 157 -7.79 11.61 11.62
CA LEU A 157 -7.09 11.66 10.34
C LEU A 157 -7.94 10.97 9.27
N VAL A 158 -8.70 11.76 8.52
CA VAL A 158 -9.58 11.26 7.46
C VAL A 158 -8.75 10.85 6.25
N GLU A 159 -8.71 9.56 6.01
CA GLU A 159 -8.01 8.93 4.88
C GLU A 159 -8.89 7.84 4.25
N ARG A 160 -8.39 7.17 3.21
CA ARG A 160 -9.07 5.99 2.62
C ARG A 160 -9.08 4.79 3.56
N SER A 161 -8.07 4.68 4.42
CA SER A 161 -7.94 3.66 5.45
C SER A 161 -8.18 4.28 6.81
N GLY A 162 -8.62 3.48 7.77
CA GLY A 162 -8.77 3.89 9.14
C GLY A 162 -9.71 2.97 9.91
N TYR A 163 -9.86 3.23 11.18
CA TYR A 163 -10.93 2.65 11.99
C TYR A 163 -11.90 3.74 12.45
N GLU A 164 -13.13 3.35 12.68
CA GLU A 164 -14.16 4.17 13.28
C GLU A 164 -14.92 3.38 14.33
N TYR A 165 -15.02 3.93 15.54
CA TYR A 165 -15.79 3.34 16.62
C TYR A 165 -17.16 3.99 16.70
N PHE A 166 -18.21 3.16 16.75
CA PHE A 166 -19.62 3.54 16.86
C PHE A 166 -20.12 3.27 18.27
N GLU A 167 -20.41 4.35 19.03
CA GLU A 167 -20.82 4.29 20.43
C GLU A 167 -22.15 3.56 20.64
N ASP A 168 -23.10 3.76 19.73
CA ASP A 168 -24.45 3.20 19.84
C ASP A 168 -24.44 1.67 19.73
N ASP A 169 -23.62 1.14 18.82
CA ASP A 169 -23.49 -0.29 18.56
C ASP A 169 -22.34 -0.93 19.35
N LYS A 170 -21.48 -0.12 19.99
CA LYS A 170 -20.23 -0.54 20.64
C LYS A 170 -19.35 -1.36 19.72
N ASN A 171 -19.30 -1.00 18.47
CA ASN A 171 -18.61 -1.72 17.41
C ASN A 171 -17.57 -0.87 16.71
N THR A 172 -16.55 -1.50 16.15
CA THR A 172 -15.49 -0.86 15.38
C THR A 172 -15.51 -1.36 13.94
N ILE A 173 -15.49 -0.44 12.99
CA ILE A 173 -15.26 -0.77 11.58
C ILE A 173 -13.80 -0.45 11.25
N PHE A 174 -13.11 -1.41 10.64
CA PHE A 174 -11.77 -1.25 10.07
C PHE A 174 -11.88 -1.26 8.56
N GLN A 175 -11.46 -0.17 7.92
CA GLN A 175 -11.35 -0.09 6.48
C GLN A 175 -9.89 0.05 6.11
N VAL A 176 -9.38 -0.81 5.24
CA VAL A 176 -7.99 -0.76 4.81
C VAL A 176 -7.90 -0.75 3.29
N ALA A 177 -7.15 0.20 2.76
CA ALA A 177 -6.88 0.36 1.34
C ALA A 177 -5.40 0.68 1.15
N GLN A 178 -4.84 0.27 0.00
CA GLN A 178 -3.40 0.50 -0.29
C GLN A 178 -2.48 0.00 0.84
N TRP A 179 -2.82 -1.11 1.43
CA TRP A 179 -2.43 -1.56 2.75
C TRP A 179 -1.23 -2.51 2.79
N PHE A 180 -0.70 -2.92 1.65
CA PHE A 180 0.47 -3.79 1.54
C PHE A 180 1.48 -3.22 0.54
N PRO A 181 2.79 -3.49 0.67
CA PRO A 181 3.79 -3.14 -0.32
C PRO A 181 3.47 -3.73 -1.68
N ARG A 182 3.41 -2.90 -2.72
CA ARG A 182 2.98 -3.30 -4.06
C ARG A 182 4.07 -3.06 -5.09
N MET A 183 4.25 -3.99 -6.03
CA MET A 183 5.19 -3.78 -7.13
C MET A 183 4.79 -2.53 -7.93
N ALA A 184 5.75 -1.63 -8.14
CA ALA A 184 5.57 -0.52 -9.05
C ALA A 184 5.49 -1.06 -10.49
N ALA A 185 4.71 -0.41 -11.34
CA ALA A 185 4.62 -0.78 -12.75
C ALA A 185 5.95 -0.50 -13.47
N TYR A 186 6.36 -1.46 -14.31
CA TYR A 186 7.44 -1.30 -15.27
C TYR A 186 6.90 -1.50 -16.68
N TYR A 187 6.93 -0.46 -17.51
CA TYR A 187 6.25 -0.47 -18.79
C TYR A 187 7.06 0.19 -19.91
N ASP A 188 6.68 -0.09 -21.13
CA ASP A 188 7.39 0.23 -22.36
C ASP A 188 7.63 1.72 -22.61
N ALA A 189 6.78 2.62 -22.09
CA ALA A 189 6.86 4.05 -22.38
C ALA A 189 7.83 4.81 -21.48
N ALA A 190 8.02 4.38 -20.21
CA ALA A 190 8.80 5.14 -19.23
C ALA A 190 9.66 4.28 -18.30
N GLY A 191 9.64 2.94 -18.41
CA GLY A 191 10.29 2.07 -17.44
C GLY A 191 9.56 2.05 -16.09
N TRP A 192 10.27 2.15 -14.98
CA TRP A 192 9.70 2.12 -13.64
C TRP A 192 8.84 3.34 -13.32
N HIS A 193 7.60 3.10 -12.89
CA HIS A 193 6.71 4.11 -12.35
C HIS A 193 6.97 4.31 -10.84
N ASN A 194 8.07 4.95 -10.52
CA ASN A 194 8.61 5.11 -9.16
C ASN A 194 8.47 6.53 -8.59
N LYS A 195 7.37 7.21 -8.91
CA LYS A 195 7.06 8.52 -8.34
C LYS A 195 6.50 8.38 -6.93
N GLN A 196 6.78 9.38 -6.08
CA GLN A 196 6.23 9.46 -4.73
C GLN A 196 4.70 9.58 -4.76
N PHE A 197 4.03 8.88 -3.86
CA PHE A 197 2.62 9.07 -3.59
C PHE A 197 2.44 10.25 -2.63
N LEU A 198 1.72 11.27 -3.07
CA LEU A 198 1.52 12.52 -2.31
C LEU A 198 0.06 12.72 -1.88
N GLY A 199 -0.72 11.64 -1.78
CA GLY A 199 -2.11 11.65 -1.34
C GLY A 199 -3.14 11.96 -2.41
N GLY A 200 -2.73 12.48 -3.55
CA GLY A 200 -3.58 12.72 -4.71
C GLY A 200 -3.12 11.87 -5.91
N GLY A 201 -4.08 11.37 -6.69
CA GLY A 201 -3.81 10.48 -7.82
C GLY A 201 -3.60 9.03 -7.42
N GLU A 202 -3.60 8.16 -8.41
CA GLU A 202 -3.37 6.73 -8.26
C GLU A 202 -2.35 6.25 -9.29
N PHE A 203 -1.64 5.18 -8.94
CA PHE A 203 -0.65 4.60 -9.80
C PHE A 203 -1.18 3.33 -10.46
N THR A 204 -0.78 3.13 -11.72
CA THR A 204 -0.96 1.85 -12.40
C THR A 204 -0.12 0.79 -11.68
N LEU A 205 -0.72 -0.38 -11.47
CA LEU A 205 -0.08 -1.55 -10.89
C LEU A 205 0.00 -2.67 -11.92
N GLU A 206 0.83 -3.64 -11.64
CA GLU A 206 0.90 -4.85 -12.45
C GLU A 206 -0.27 -5.79 -12.13
N PHE A 207 -0.73 -6.55 -13.12
CA PHE A 207 -1.66 -7.65 -12.92
C PHE A 207 -0.94 -8.85 -12.32
N GLY A 208 -1.68 -9.67 -11.59
CA GLY A 208 -1.19 -10.92 -11.02
C GLY A 208 -2.28 -11.67 -10.27
N ASP A 209 -1.92 -12.83 -9.78
CA ASP A 209 -2.78 -13.62 -8.91
C ASP A 209 -2.51 -13.23 -7.45
N TYR A 210 -3.59 -13.25 -6.65
CA TYR A 210 -3.53 -12.92 -5.24
C TYR A 210 -4.11 -14.06 -4.41
N GLU A 211 -3.34 -14.49 -3.43
CA GLU A 211 -3.78 -15.41 -2.39
C GLU A 211 -3.67 -14.70 -1.04
N LEU A 212 -4.81 -14.50 -0.38
CA LEU A 212 -4.90 -13.65 0.81
C LEU A 212 -5.44 -14.46 2.00
N TYR A 213 -4.67 -14.46 3.09
CA TYR A 213 -5.05 -15.05 4.37
C TYR A 213 -5.19 -13.93 5.39
N LEU A 214 -6.42 -13.70 5.86
CA LEU A 214 -6.73 -12.69 6.87
C LEU A 214 -7.06 -13.37 8.21
N THR A 215 -6.36 -12.97 9.25
CA THR A 215 -6.66 -13.35 10.62
C THR A 215 -7.20 -12.14 11.36
N VAL A 216 -8.43 -12.25 11.83
CA VAL A 216 -9.12 -11.19 12.58
C VAL A 216 -9.72 -11.79 13.87
N PRO A 217 -10.11 -10.99 14.89
CA PRO A 217 -10.88 -11.48 16.02
C PRO A 217 -12.17 -12.17 15.57
N GLY A 218 -12.61 -13.18 16.35
CA GLY A 218 -13.70 -14.08 15.96
C GLY A 218 -15.10 -13.47 15.91
N ASP A 219 -15.25 -12.22 16.34
CA ASP A 219 -16.47 -11.41 16.25
C ASP A 219 -16.49 -10.43 15.06
N HIS A 220 -15.48 -10.51 14.20
CA HIS A 220 -15.39 -9.68 13.00
C HIS A 220 -15.92 -10.40 11.77
N VAL A 221 -16.64 -9.67 10.93
CA VAL A 221 -16.99 -10.07 9.57
C VAL A 221 -16.02 -9.44 8.59
N VAL A 222 -15.44 -10.24 7.71
CA VAL A 222 -14.46 -9.78 6.72
C VAL A 222 -15.13 -9.61 5.35
N ALA A 223 -14.97 -8.44 4.74
CA ALA A 223 -15.31 -8.20 3.34
C ALA A 223 -14.04 -7.82 2.58
N ALA A 224 -13.70 -8.57 1.55
CA ALA A 224 -12.53 -8.33 0.71
C ALA A 224 -12.85 -8.57 -0.77
N THR A 225 -11.98 -8.06 -1.65
CA THR A 225 -12.03 -8.42 -3.08
C THR A 225 -11.57 -9.85 -3.28
N GLY A 226 -12.16 -10.55 -4.24
CA GLY A 226 -11.79 -11.92 -4.58
C GLY A 226 -12.92 -12.92 -4.26
N GLU A 227 -12.59 -14.19 -4.29
CA GLU A 227 -13.48 -15.29 -4.01
C GLU A 227 -13.13 -15.92 -2.67
N LEU A 228 -14.09 -15.92 -1.74
CA LEU A 228 -13.90 -16.51 -0.40
C LEU A 228 -13.76 -18.03 -0.52
N GLN A 229 -12.69 -18.59 0.03
CA GLN A 229 -12.37 -20.01 -0.07
C GLN A 229 -12.91 -20.85 1.12
N ASN A 230 -13.19 -20.21 2.26
CA ASN A 230 -13.63 -20.86 3.50
C ASN A 230 -14.94 -20.29 4.08
N PRO A 231 -16.05 -20.25 3.32
CA PRO A 231 -17.30 -19.61 3.74
C PRO A 231 -17.95 -20.27 4.98
N GLN A 232 -17.50 -21.45 5.39
CA GLN A 232 -18.05 -22.16 6.54
C GLN A 232 -17.37 -21.77 7.88
N GLU A 233 -16.29 -20.99 7.81
CA GLU A 233 -15.57 -20.47 8.98
C GLU A 233 -16.03 -19.05 9.37
N GLU A 234 -16.86 -18.43 8.54
CA GLU A 234 -17.54 -17.18 8.86
C GLU A 234 -18.81 -17.49 9.65
N ILE A 235 -18.84 -17.09 10.89
CA ILE A 235 -20.02 -17.20 11.77
C ILE A 235 -20.64 -15.83 11.95
#